data_fb163199ab9c73b3df37d0caf2a4577c
#
_entry.id   fb163199ab9c73b3df37d0caf2a4577c
#
_cell.length_a   1.000
_cell.length_b   1.000
_cell.length_c   1.000
_cell.angle_alpha   90.00
_cell.angle_beta   90.00
_cell.angle_gamma   90.00
#
_symmetry.space_group_name_H-M   'P 1'
#
loop_
_entity.id
_entity.type
_entity.pdbx_description
1 polymer ?
#
loop_
_entity_poly.entity_id
_entity_poly.type
_entity_poly.pdbx_seq_one_letter_code
_entity_poly.pdbx_strand_id
1 'polypeptide(L)'
;MPWSFVFVYPIIFASLVIVVYVNGSYLHLGINMKVINYLAAAALSFGVATMAKAETVEHFKGESAESLEEAVTHFKRYNDRLETLLKKESMSAEDVTKIHELTYTLENALAKINEELDKLAATLEEVHLASEKYDADAVRDHGEAYMEVIKTISKMGDSKS
;
A
#
# COMPACT_ATOMS: atom_id res chain seq x y z
N MET A 1 5.90 20.01 23.72
CA MET A 1 6.95 18.97 23.72
C MET A 1 7.70 19.07 22.41
N PRO A 2 9.01 19.32 22.39
CA PRO A 2 9.76 19.41 21.14
C PRO A 2 9.97 18.00 20.56
N TRP A 3 9.65 17.85 19.29
CA TRP A 3 9.82 16.62 18.53
C TRP A 3 11.30 16.47 18.16
N SER A 4 11.92 15.34 18.50
CA SER A 4 13.27 14.99 18.08
C SER A 4 13.21 14.10 16.85
N PHE A 5 13.81 14.53 15.74
CA PHE A 5 13.93 13.70 14.52
C PHE A 5 15.35 13.20 14.39
N VAL A 6 15.50 11.90 14.16
CA VAL A 6 16.79 11.24 13.89
C VAL A 6 16.83 10.90 12.39
N PHE A 7 17.79 11.48 11.67
CA PHE A 7 18.06 11.14 10.27
C PHE A 7 19.38 10.36 10.21
N VAL A 8 19.34 9.18 9.59
CA VAL A 8 20.51 8.36 9.30
C VAL A 8 20.83 8.42 7.82
N TYR A 9 21.96 9.02 7.47
CA TYR A 9 22.45 9.06 6.09
C TYR A 9 23.59 8.03 5.94
N PRO A 10 23.49 7.06 5.00
CA PRO A 10 24.63 6.21 4.67
C PRO A 10 25.59 6.97 3.77
N ILE A 11 26.75 7.33 4.28
CA ILE A 11 27.86 7.82 3.46
C ILE A 11 28.76 6.64 3.15
N ILE A 12 28.91 6.33 1.86
CA ILE A 12 29.82 5.32 1.34
C ILE A 12 31.25 5.84 1.53
N PHE A 13 31.84 5.60 2.67
CA PHE A 13 33.27 5.50 2.98
C PHE A 13 33.48 5.62 4.51
N ALA A 14 33.74 4.48 5.14
CA ALA A 14 34.42 4.30 6.43
C ALA A 14 33.99 5.09 7.68
N SER A 15 32.87 5.84 7.68
CA SER A 15 32.42 6.59 8.84
C SER A 15 30.89 6.68 8.88
N LEU A 16 30.27 6.28 10.00
CA LEU A 16 28.87 6.52 10.29
C LEU A 16 28.75 7.88 10.99
N VAL A 17 28.06 8.84 10.38
CA VAL A 17 27.76 10.13 11.01
C VAL A 17 26.31 10.12 11.46
N ILE A 18 26.09 10.25 12.77
CA ILE A 18 24.77 10.42 13.37
C ILE A 18 24.58 11.91 13.64
N VAL A 19 23.58 12.51 13.01
CA VAL A 19 23.20 13.92 13.25
C VAL A 19 21.97 13.90 14.15
N VAL A 20 22.11 14.46 15.34
CA VAL A 20 21.02 14.62 16.30
C VAL A 20 20.69 16.10 16.43
N TYR A 21 19.42 16.45 16.20
CA TYR A 21 18.94 17.79 16.37
C TYR A 21 18.31 17.95 17.75
N VAL A 22 18.91 18.78 18.60
CA VAL A 22 18.42 19.05 19.95
C VAL A 22 18.49 20.55 20.21
N ASN A 23 17.37 21.15 20.62
CA ASN A 23 17.28 22.58 21.04
C ASN A 23 17.88 23.59 20.05
N GLY A 24 17.66 23.41 18.75
CA GLY A 24 18.08 24.40 17.74
C GLY A 24 19.54 24.29 17.29
N SER A 25 20.28 23.26 17.73
CA SER A 25 21.67 23.04 17.35
C SER A 25 21.91 21.65 16.78
N TYR A 26 22.82 21.54 15.78
CA TYR A 26 23.25 20.28 15.21
C TYR A 26 24.48 19.75 15.97
N LEU A 27 24.38 18.56 16.51
CA LEU A 27 25.50 17.85 17.13
C LEU A 27 25.97 16.74 16.17
N HIS A 28 27.21 16.86 15.68
CA HIS A 28 27.86 15.86 14.85
C HIS A 28 28.65 14.89 15.72
N LEU A 29 28.18 13.65 15.84
CA LEU A 29 28.96 12.57 16.48
C LEU A 29 29.61 11.72 15.38
N GLY A 30 30.89 11.93 15.17
CA GLY A 30 31.71 11.03 14.34
C GLY A 30 32.17 9.84 15.20
N ILE A 31 31.70 8.63 14.86
CA ILE A 31 32.10 7.40 15.56
C ILE A 31 33.15 6.69 14.71
N ASN A 32 34.34 6.51 15.26
CA ASN A 32 35.43 5.80 14.60
C ASN A 32 35.09 4.29 14.53
N MET A 33 35.18 3.69 13.34
CA MET A 33 34.84 2.28 13.10
C MET A 33 35.58 1.28 14.01
N LYS A 34 36.74 1.63 14.49
CA LYS A 34 37.50 0.78 15.46
C LYS A 34 36.80 0.67 16.81
N VAL A 35 36.05 1.69 17.25
CA VAL A 35 35.32 1.70 18.51
C VAL A 35 34.04 0.85 18.43
N ILE A 36 33.41 0.78 17.24
CA ILE A 36 32.22 -0.04 17.04
C ILE A 36 32.50 -1.51 17.20
N ASN A 37 33.68 -1.98 16.78
CA ASN A 37 34.07 -3.40 16.91
C ASN A 37 34.24 -3.82 18.38
N TYR A 38 34.69 -2.92 19.25
CA TYR A 38 34.84 -3.23 20.69
C TYR A 38 33.50 -3.15 21.43
N LEU A 39 32.58 -2.29 21.03
CA LEU A 39 31.23 -2.22 21.59
C LEU A 39 30.35 -3.41 21.16
N ALA A 40 30.52 -3.89 19.93
CA ALA A 40 29.83 -5.08 19.43
C ALA A 40 30.27 -6.36 20.16
N ALA A 41 31.56 -6.47 20.54
CA ALA A 41 32.08 -7.61 21.30
C ALA A 41 31.60 -7.63 22.76
N ALA A 42 31.36 -6.47 23.37
CA ALA A 42 30.83 -6.36 24.72
C ALA A 42 29.32 -6.65 24.84
N ALA A 43 28.55 -6.40 23.76
CA ALA A 43 27.11 -6.67 23.72
C ALA A 43 26.76 -8.16 23.56
N LEU A 44 27.69 -8.97 23.05
CA LEU A 44 27.50 -10.42 22.86
C LEU A 44 27.63 -11.26 24.16
N SER A 45 28.10 -10.68 25.24
CA SER A 45 28.32 -11.42 26.50
C SER A 45 27.19 -11.29 27.54
N PHE A 46 26.16 -10.47 27.30
CA PHE A 46 25.03 -10.30 28.23
C PHE A 46 23.65 -10.61 27.64
N GLY A 47 23.60 -11.19 26.48
CA GLY A 47 22.34 -11.50 25.79
C GLY A 47 21.94 -12.96 25.96
N VAL A 48 21.55 -13.40 27.16
CA VAL A 48 20.56 -14.47 27.25
C VAL A 48 19.22 -13.79 26.82
N ALA A 49 19.06 -13.68 25.53
CA ALA A 49 17.81 -13.29 24.93
C ALA A 49 16.77 -14.32 25.40
N THR A 50 15.85 -13.89 26.24
CA THR A 50 14.52 -14.44 26.21
C THR A 50 14.08 -14.21 24.77
N MET A 51 14.13 -15.25 23.95
CA MET A 51 13.41 -15.32 22.70
C MET A 51 11.93 -15.19 23.08
N ALA A 52 11.46 -13.95 23.20
CA ALA A 52 10.06 -13.67 23.01
C ALA A 52 9.77 -14.24 21.63
N LYS A 53 9.11 -15.41 21.60
CA LYS A 53 8.55 -15.98 20.42
C LYS A 53 7.67 -14.86 19.89
N ALA A 54 8.17 -14.12 18.91
CA ALA A 54 7.33 -13.24 18.14
C ALA A 54 6.28 -14.19 17.56
N GLU A 55 5.12 -14.21 18.19
CA GLU A 55 3.95 -14.82 17.64
C GLU A 55 3.78 -14.12 16.32
N THR A 56 4.12 -14.78 15.23
CA THR A 56 3.82 -14.28 13.89
C THR A 56 2.32 -14.20 13.87
N VAL A 57 1.80 -13.00 14.09
CA VAL A 57 0.39 -12.71 13.87
C VAL A 57 0.18 -13.12 12.42
N GLU A 58 -0.53 -14.23 12.23
CA GLU A 58 -0.88 -14.70 10.90
C GLU A 58 -1.77 -13.60 10.31
N HIS A 59 -1.17 -12.78 9.45
CA HIS A 59 -1.90 -11.69 8.82
C HIS A 59 -3.02 -12.29 8.00
N PHE A 60 -4.24 -11.94 8.32
CA PHE A 60 -5.40 -12.31 7.52
C PHE A 60 -5.13 -11.94 6.06
N LYS A 61 -5.23 -12.92 5.16
CA LYS A 61 -5.10 -12.68 3.72
C LYS A 61 -6.50 -12.50 3.17
N GLY A 62 -6.86 -11.27 2.81
CA GLY A 62 -8.13 -11.01 2.12
C GLY A 62 -8.28 -11.83 0.82
N GLU A 63 -9.49 -11.90 0.28
CA GLU A 63 -9.73 -12.49 -1.03
C GLU A 63 -8.95 -11.72 -2.10
N SER A 64 -8.21 -12.42 -2.97
CA SER A 64 -7.57 -11.84 -4.14
C SER A 64 -8.58 -11.67 -5.28
N ALA A 65 -8.24 -10.87 -6.28
CA ALA A 65 -9.02 -10.75 -7.50
C ALA A 65 -8.12 -10.97 -8.71
N GLU A 66 -8.48 -11.93 -9.55
CA GLU A 66 -7.72 -12.28 -10.76
C GLU A 66 -8.12 -11.43 -11.97
N SER A 67 -9.33 -10.85 -11.96
CA SER A 67 -9.88 -10.02 -13.02
C SER A 67 -10.49 -8.72 -12.49
N LEU A 68 -10.68 -7.72 -13.38
CA LEU A 68 -11.39 -6.49 -13.05
C LEU A 68 -12.82 -6.77 -12.58
N GLU A 69 -13.52 -7.70 -13.22
CA GLU A 69 -14.90 -8.04 -12.87
C GLU A 69 -15.00 -8.63 -11.45
N GLU A 70 -14.06 -9.48 -11.08
CA GLU A 70 -13.96 -10.03 -9.74
C GLU A 70 -13.59 -8.94 -8.73
N ALA A 71 -12.63 -8.08 -9.06
CA ALA A 71 -12.24 -6.94 -8.21
C ALA A 71 -13.42 -5.99 -7.95
N VAL A 72 -14.18 -5.63 -8.98
CA VAL A 72 -15.38 -4.80 -8.86
C VAL A 72 -16.45 -5.48 -7.99
N THR A 73 -16.62 -6.79 -8.14
CA THR A 73 -17.55 -7.58 -7.33
C THR A 73 -17.14 -7.61 -5.85
N HIS A 74 -15.85 -7.85 -5.58
CA HIS A 74 -15.31 -7.81 -4.21
C HIS A 74 -15.43 -6.41 -3.62
N PHE A 75 -15.04 -5.38 -4.38
CA PHE A 75 -15.11 -4.00 -3.95
C PHE A 75 -16.53 -3.63 -3.51
N LYS A 76 -17.53 -3.93 -4.33
CA LYS A 76 -18.93 -3.66 -4.01
C LYS A 76 -19.39 -4.43 -2.77
N ARG A 77 -19.22 -5.75 -2.76
CA ARG A 77 -19.66 -6.62 -1.67
C ARG A 77 -19.06 -6.25 -0.32
N TYR A 78 -17.76 -5.93 -0.29
CA TYR A 78 -17.07 -5.61 0.95
C TYR A 78 -17.33 -4.18 1.43
N ASN A 79 -17.57 -3.22 0.53
CA ASN A 79 -18.05 -1.90 0.92
C ASN A 79 -19.46 -1.95 1.52
N ASP A 80 -20.38 -2.76 0.98
CA ASP A 80 -21.72 -2.96 1.56
C ASP A 80 -21.63 -3.52 2.99
N ARG A 81 -20.69 -4.44 3.25
CA ARG A 81 -20.42 -4.97 4.60
C ARG A 81 -19.83 -3.90 5.51
N LEU A 82 -18.86 -3.13 5.04
CA LEU A 82 -18.27 -2.03 5.77
C LEU A 82 -19.31 -1.00 6.14
N GLU A 83 -20.14 -0.58 5.20
CA GLU A 83 -21.24 0.36 5.45
C GLU A 83 -22.21 -0.15 6.53
N THR A 84 -22.53 -1.44 6.49
CA THR A 84 -23.42 -2.07 7.50
C THR A 84 -22.82 -2.00 8.90
N LEU A 85 -21.51 -2.22 9.04
CA LEU A 85 -20.81 -2.13 10.32
C LEU A 85 -20.72 -0.68 10.81
N LEU A 86 -20.44 0.27 9.90
CA LEU A 86 -20.31 1.69 10.24
C LEU A 86 -21.65 2.34 10.66
N LYS A 87 -22.78 1.80 10.23
CA LYS A 87 -24.13 2.29 10.63
C LYS A 87 -24.57 1.87 12.03
N LYS A 88 -23.79 1.05 12.74
CA LYS A 88 -24.12 0.66 14.12
C LYS A 88 -23.97 1.85 15.07
N GLU A 89 -24.90 2.02 16.01
CA GLU A 89 -24.82 3.06 17.03
C GLU A 89 -23.61 2.91 17.96
N SER A 90 -23.16 1.66 18.19
CA SER A 90 -21.94 1.36 18.92
C SER A 90 -21.20 0.20 18.26
N MET A 91 -19.87 0.31 18.18
CA MET A 91 -19.01 -0.75 17.67
C MET A 91 -18.39 -1.55 18.82
N SER A 92 -18.54 -2.86 18.77
CA SER A 92 -17.84 -3.79 19.67
C SER A 92 -16.39 -4.02 19.17
N ALA A 93 -15.53 -4.59 20.01
CA ALA A 93 -14.19 -5.01 19.61
C ALA A 93 -14.24 -6.03 18.44
N GLU A 94 -15.26 -6.91 18.44
CA GLU A 94 -15.48 -7.87 17.35
C GLU A 94 -15.83 -7.16 16.03
N ASP A 95 -16.62 -6.08 16.06
CA ASP A 95 -16.94 -5.30 14.87
C ASP A 95 -15.68 -4.64 14.27
N VAL A 96 -14.83 -4.08 15.15
CA VAL A 96 -13.54 -3.50 14.75
C VAL A 96 -12.63 -4.57 14.11
N THR A 97 -12.58 -5.78 14.67
CA THR A 97 -11.84 -6.90 14.08
C THR A 97 -12.40 -7.27 12.72
N LYS A 98 -13.72 -7.36 12.55
CA LYS A 98 -14.35 -7.63 11.25
C LYS A 98 -14.02 -6.54 10.21
N ILE A 99 -14.01 -5.26 10.63
CA ILE A 99 -13.60 -4.16 9.75
C ILE A 99 -12.14 -4.34 9.33
N HIS A 100 -11.24 -4.65 10.28
CA HIS A 100 -9.84 -4.91 9.96
C HIS A 100 -9.68 -6.04 8.94
N GLU A 101 -10.38 -7.17 9.11
CA GLU A 101 -10.31 -8.31 8.19
C GLU A 101 -10.84 -7.97 6.79
N LEU A 102 -11.98 -7.26 6.69
CA LEU A 102 -12.57 -6.94 5.39
C LEU A 102 -11.75 -5.93 4.60
N THR A 103 -10.95 -5.06 5.26
CA THR A 103 -10.11 -4.09 4.56
C THR A 103 -9.05 -4.75 3.70
N TYR A 104 -8.51 -5.92 4.07
CA TYR A 104 -7.56 -6.65 3.23
C TYR A 104 -8.14 -7.04 1.86
N THR A 105 -9.41 -7.47 1.83
CA THR A 105 -10.07 -7.76 0.55
C THR A 105 -10.34 -6.49 -0.25
N LEU A 106 -10.69 -5.38 0.42
CA LEU A 106 -10.86 -4.08 -0.24
C LEU A 106 -9.54 -3.56 -0.82
N GLU A 107 -8.43 -3.72 -0.09
CA GLU A 107 -7.10 -3.35 -0.57
C GLU A 107 -6.69 -4.16 -1.81
N ASN A 108 -6.90 -5.48 -1.79
CA ASN A 108 -6.64 -6.35 -2.94
C ASN A 108 -7.49 -5.96 -4.16
N ALA A 109 -8.79 -5.70 -3.95
CA ALA A 109 -9.68 -5.27 -5.01
C ALA A 109 -9.27 -3.92 -5.59
N LEU A 110 -8.93 -2.93 -4.75
CA LEU A 110 -8.45 -1.62 -5.18
C LEU A 110 -7.13 -1.71 -5.94
N ALA A 111 -6.19 -2.55 -5.50
CA ALA A 111 -4.93 -2.77 -6.21
C ALA A 111 -5.16 -3.29 -7.63
N LYS A 112 -6.07 -4.28 -7.79
CA LYS A 112 -6.42 -4.82 -9.10
C LYS A 112 -7.16 -3.80 -9.98
N ILE A 113 -8.08 -3.04 -9.40
CA ILE A 113 -8.79 -1.96 -10.11
C ILE A 113 -7.79 -0.92 -10.62
N ASN A 114 -6.84 -0.48 -9.80
CA ASN A 114 -5.82 0.49 -10.19
C ASN A 114 -4.94 -0.04 -11.34
N GLU A 115 -4.51 -1.30 -11.27
CA GLU A 115 -3.76 -1.95 -12.38
C GLU A 115 -4.54 -1.89 -13.70
N GLU A 116 -5.84 -2.17 -13.66
CA GLU A 116 -6.68 -2.16 -14.87
C GLU A 116 -7.00 -0.74 -15.36
N LEU A 117 -7.09 0.24 -14.46
CA LEU A 117 -7.22 1.65 -14.82
C LEU A 117 -5.97 2.19 -15.52
N ASP A 118 -4.77 1.77 -15.09
CA ASP A 118 -3.53 2.14 -15.77
C ASP A 118 -3.48 1.58 -17.20
N LYS A 119 -3.91 0.32 -17.39
CA LYS A 119 -4.05 -0.28 -18.73
C LYS A 119 -5.10 0.45 -19.57
N LEU A 120 -6.22 0.83 -18.95
CA LEU A 120 -7.29 1.57 -19.62
C LEU A 120 -6.82 2.95 -20.10
N ALA A 121 -6.02 3.65 -19.28
CA ALA A 121 -5.43 4.92 -19.67
C ALA A 121 -4.51 4.77 -20.90
N ALA A 122 -3.70 3.69 -20.95
CA ALA A 122 -2.89 3.38 -22.12
C ALA A 122 -3.74 3.07 -23.37
N THR A 123 -4.86 2.33 -23.21
CA THR A 123 -5.78 2.06 -24.33
C THR A 123 -6.43 3.34 -24.86
N LEU A 124 -6.77 4.28 -23.97
CA LEU A 124 -7.34 5.58 -24.38
C LEU A 124 -6.31 6.42 -25.15
N GLU A 125 -5.04 6.36 -24.75
CA GLU A 125 -3.95 7.01 -25.50
C GLU A 125 -3.80 6.45 -26.91
N GLU A 126 -3.97 5.13 -27.11
CA GLU A 126 -3.97 4.54 -28.47
C GLU A 126 -5.15 5.05 -29.32
N VAL A 127 -6.33 5.24 -28.74
CA VAL A 127 -7.47 5.89 -29.41
C VAL A 127 -7.09 7.30 -29.84
N HIS A 128 -6.46 8.08 -28.95
CA HIS A 128 -6.04 9.43 -29.22
C HIS A 128 -5.03 9.49 -30.38
N LEU A 129 -3.95 8.71 -30.31
CA LEU A 129 -2.89 8.66 -31.34
C LEU A 129 -3.43 8.19 -32.70
N ALA A 130 -4.35 7.23 -32.72
CA ALA A 130 -5.02 6.79 -33.95
C ALA A 130 -5.89 7.91 -34.55
N SER A 131 -6.57 8.68 -33.70
CA SER A 131 -7.40 9.81 -34.14
C SER A 131 -6.58 10.94 -34.79
N GLU A 132 -5.38 11.22 -34.26
CA GLU A 132 -4.45 12.21 -34.85
C GLU A 132 -3.99 11.80 -36.25
N LYS A 133 -3.87 10.49 -36.50
CA LYS A 133 -3.47 9.92 -37.79
C LYS A 133 -4.66 9.75 -38.77
N TYR A 134 -5.88 10.06 -38.34
CA TYR A 134 -7.12 9.81 -39.08
C TYR A 134 -7.33 8.33 -39.45
N ASP A 135 -6.78 7.40 -38.61
CA ASP A 135 -6.95 5.96 -38.78
C ASP A 135 -8.25 5.50 -38.11
N ALA A 136 -9.31 5.49 -38.92
CA ALA A 136 -10.67 5.19 -38.43
C ALA A 136 -10.83 3.75 -37.95
N ASP A 137 -10.08 2.80 -38.51
CA ASP A 137 -10.15 1.39 -38.10
C ASP A 137 -9.48 1.20 -36.75
N ALA A 138 -8.27 1.74 -36.54
CA ALA A 138 -7.58 1.71 -35.25
C ALA A 138 -8.38 2.45 -34.15
N VAL A 139 -9.01 3.61 -34.48
CA VAL A 139 -9.90 4.32 -33.53
C VAL A 139 -11.04 3.43 -33.09
N ARG A 140 -11.65 2.68 -34.00
CA ARG A 140 -12.74 1.77 -33.65
C ARG A 140 -12.29 0.62 -32.79
N ASP A 141 -11.20 -0.05 -33.18
CA ASP A 141 -10.70 -1.23 -32.49
C ASP A 141 -10.27 -0.90 -31.04
N HIS A 142 -9.46 0.15 -30.87
CA HIS A 142 -9.05 0.60 -29.53
C HIS A 142 -10.22 1.19 -28.73
N GLY A 143 -11.16 1.89 -29.39
CA GLY A 143 -12.36 2.42 -28.77
C GLY A 143 -13.29 1.33 -28.25
N GLU A 144 -13.48 0.24 -28.98
CA GLU A 144 -14.28 -0.91 -28.52
C GLU A 144 -13.63 -1.58 -27.31
N ALA A 145 -12.30 -1.79 -27.35
CA ALA A 145 -11.56 -2.34 -26.22
C ALA A 145 -11.67 -1.44 -24.96
N TYR A 146 -11.53 -0.14 -25.12
CA TYR A 146 -11.74 0.84 -24.05
C TYR A 146 -13.16 0.74 -23.46
N MET A 147 -14.19 0.72 -24.29
CA MET A 147 -15.60 0.69 -23.87
C MET A 147 -15.98 -0.63 -23.17
N GLU A 148 -15.32 -1.75 -23.49
CA GLU A 148 -15.56 -3.01 -22.79
C GLU A 148 -15.14 -2.93 -21.32
N VAL A 149 -13.99 -2.33 -21.03
CA VAL A 149 -13.52 -2.10 -19.66
C VAL A 149 -14.42 -1.11 -18.92
N ILE A 150 -14.84 -0.01 -19.59
CA ILE A 150 -15.76 0.99 -19.01
C ILE A 150 -17.09 0.37 -18.56
N LYS A 151 -17.65 -0.57 -19.33
CA LYS A 151 -18.88 -1.27 -18.94
C LYS A 151 -18.72 -2.03 -17.61
N THR A 152 -17.55 -2.60 -17.37
CA THR A 152 -17.28 -3.30 -16.10
C THR A 152 -17.10 -2.31 -14.95
N ILE A 153 -16.38 -1.22 -15.16
CA ILE A 153 -16.16 -0.17 -14.14
C ILE A 153 -17.48 0.51 -13.75
N SER A 154 -18.39 0.75 -14.71
CA SER A 154 -19.67 1.40 -14.44
C SER A 154 -20.54 0.63 -13.43
N LYS A 155 -20.38 -0.69 -13.36
CA LYS A 155 -21.06 -1.53 -12.35
C LYS A 155 -20.66 -1.21 -10.89
N MET A 156 -19.55 -0.49 -10.67
CA MET A 156 -19.14 -0.06 -9.33
C MET A 156 -20.13 0.92 -8.69
N GLY A 157 -20.76 1.76 -9.53
CA GLY A 157 -21.73 2.78 -9.09
C GLY A 157 -23.17 2.28 -8.97
N ASP A 158 -23.48 1.10 -9.48
CA ASP A 158 -24.83 0.54 -9.42
C ASP A 158 -25.11 0.02 -8.00
N SER A 159 -25.57 0.93 -7.11
CA SER A 159 -26.20 0.53 -5.86
C SER A 159 -27.52 -0.17 -6.19
N LYS A 160 -27.81 -1.29 -5.52
CA LYS A 160 -29.13 -1.92 -5.59
C LYS A 160 -30.16 -0.89 -5.10
N SER A 161 -31.00 -0.43 -6.03
CA SER A 161 -32.25 0.25 -5.70
C SER A 161 -33.20 -0.70 -5.01
#